data_1d3878e43cfc27ea7c6ab392617d242b
#
_entry.id   1d3878e43cfc27ea7c6ab392617d242b
#
_cell.length_a   1.000
_cell.length_b   1.000
_cell.length_c   1.000
_cell.angle_alpha   90.00
_cell.angle_beta   90.00
_cell.angle_gamma   90.00
#
_symmetry.space_group_name_H-M   'P 1'
#
loop_
_entity.id
_entity.type
_entity.pdbx_description
1 polymer ?
#
loop_
_entity_poly.entity_id
_entity_poly.type
_entity_poly.pdbx_seq_one_letter_code
_entity_poly.pdbx_strand_id
1 'polypeptide(L)'
;MTHQNNETKNELCHNCGSFGHICNECKLAIISIGVILYRLNDNNEYEYLMIRRKESFGLSDFTFGKHNNYNPVILQNIINEMTINEKSIITKIINNEELDNVVPEQLKKKINNFNINKDNYNIKNLIENSNTTWTEPEWGFPKGRRNYSEKELDCALREFEEETGISKKDIELIENIIPFEEIFIGSNYKTYKHKYFLAQAKNIDYDLSNFQQSEVSKVEWKTYETCLKEIRPYNIEKKNLLERIHKCLLLNKII
;
A
#
# COMPACT_ATOMS: atom_id res chain seq x y z
N MET A 1 0.63 -36.25 23.26
CA MET A 1 0.54 -34.80 22.95
C MET A 1 1.94 -34.21 22.81
N THR A 2 2.68 -34.50 21.73
CA THR A 2 4.06 -33.96 21.51
C THR A 2 4.53 -34.10 20.07
N HIS A 3 3.70 -33.80 19.08
CA HIS A 3 4.14 -33.86 17.67
C HIS A 3 3.91 -32.57 16.84
N GLN A 4 3.45 -31.45 17.43
CA GLN A 4 3.19 -30.21 16.67
C GLN A 4 4.30 -29.15 16.78
N ASN A 5 5.35 -29.33 17.59
CA ASN A 5 6.34 -28.26 17.85
C ASN A 5 7.65 -28.37 17.07
N ASN A 6 7.81 -29.34 16.15
CA ASN A 6 9.09 -29.51 15.43
C ASN A 6 9.11 -29.02 13.97
N GLU A 7 7.95 -28.77 13.36
CA GLU A 7 7.90 -28.34 11.95
C GLU A 7 8.19 -26.85 11.76
N THR A 8 7.85 -26.00 12.72
CA THR A 8 8.04 -24.53 12.60
C THR A 8 9.50 -24.08 12.73
N LYS A 9 10.40 -24.91 13.22
CA LYS A 9 11.84 -24.53 13.41
C LYS A 9 12.60 -24.32 12.10
N ASN A 10 12.14 -24.90 11.00
CA ASN A 10 12.78 -24.79 9.69
C ASN A 10 12.04 -23.85 8.71
N GLU A 11 10.94 -23.24 9.12
CA GLU A 11 10.21 -22.31 8.26
C GLU A 11 10.85 -20.92 8.28
N LEU A 12 11.11 -20.39 7.08
CA LEU A 12 11.59 -19.04 6.86
C LEU A 12 10.41 -18.07 6.89
N CYS A 13 10.42 -17.11 7.77
CA CYS A 13 9.41 -16.06 7.79
C CYS A 13 9.58 -15.12 6.59
N HIS A 14 8.59 -15.08 5.70
CA HIS A 14 8.62 -14.20 4.52
C HIS A 14 8.67 -12.71 4.89
N ASN A 15 8.16 -12.34 6.06
CA ASN A 15 8.18 -10.96 6.53
C ASN A 15 9.58 -10.50 6.91
N CYS A 16 10.23 -11.19 7.85
CA CYS A 16 11.51 -10.74 8.41
C CYS A 16 12.74 -11.50 7.90
N GLY A 17 12.55 -12.62 7.20
CA GLY A 17 13.65 -13.45 6.71
C GLY A 17 14.33 -14.31 7.79
N SER A 18 13.77 -14.40 9.00
CA SER A 18 14.29 -15.24 10.07
C SER A 18 13.61 -16.60 10.09
N PHE A 19 14.33 -17.63 10.55
CA PHE A 19 13.76 -18.96 10.77
C PHE A 19 13.00 -19.06 12.10
N GLY A 20 12.11 -20.06 12.20
CA GLY A 20 11.46 -20.45 13.46
C GLY A 20 10.06 -19.93 13.67
N HIS A 21 9.48 -19.20 12.71
CA HIS A 21 8.08 -18.78 12.73
C HIS A 21 7.57 -18.45 11.33
N ILE A 22 6.27 -18.53 11.13
CA ILE A 22 5.59 -18.12 9.89
C ILE A 22 5.27 -16.61 9.90
N CYS A 23 4.97 -16.04 8.73
CA CYS A 23 4.67 -14.61 8.57
C CYS A 23 3.55 -14.11 9.49
N ASN A 24 2.51 -14.93 9.72
CA ASN A 24 1.37 -14.57 10.57
C ASN A 24 1.71 -14.50 12.07
N GLU A 25 2.82 -15.11 12.49
CA GLU A 25 3.34 -15.11 13.86
C GLU A 25 4.49 -14.12 14.05
N CYS A 26 4.89 -13.45 12.97
CA CYS A 26 5.98 -12.49 13.02
C CYS A 26 5.62 -11.29 13.91
N LYS A 27 6.47 -11.03 14.90
CA LYS A 27 6.31 -9.93 15.86
C LYS A 27 6.92 -8.62 15.37
N LEU A 28 7.65 -8.65 14.25
CA LEU A 28 8.25 -7.47 13.67
C LEU A 28 7.23 -6.71 12.79
N ALA A 29 7.56 -5.47 12.46
CA ALA A 29 6.79 -4.66 11.53
C ALA A 29 6.52 -5.42 10.21
N ILE A 30 5.37 -5.18 9.59
CA ILE A 30 5.03 -5.73 8.28
C ILE A 30 5.91 -5.03 7.24
N ILE A 31 6.76 -5.80 6.55
CA ILE A 31 7.73 -5.27 5.61
C ILE A 31 7.18 -5.34 4.18
N SER A 32 7.24 -4.22 3.48
CA SER A 32 7.08 -4.14 2.03
C SER A 32 8.32 -3.49 1.41
N ILE A 33 8.68 -3.92 0.20
CA ILE A 33 9.90 -3.49 -0.47
C ILE A 33 9.55 -3.05 -1.88
N GLY A 34 10.09 -1.93 -2.32
CA GLY A 34 9.77 -1.36 -3.62
C GLY A 34 10.88 -0.51 -4.21
N VAL A 35 10.55 0.17 -5.29
CA VAL A 35 11.44 1.09 -6.01
C VAL A 35 10.80 2.46 -6.08
N ILE A 36 11.59 3.50 -5.80
CA ILE A 36 11.23 4.88 -6.15
C ILE A 36 11.99 5.22 -7.41
N LEU A 37 11.26 5.33 -8.52
CA LEU A 37 11.79 5.71 -9.82
C LEU A 37 11.66 7.20 -10.00
N TYR A 38 12.75 7.86 -10.42
CA TYR A 38 12.75 9.28 -10.76
C TYR A 38 13.28 9.52 -12.17
N ARG A 39 12.96 10.67 -12.72
CA ARG A 39 13.52 11.22 -13.96
C ARG A 39 13.65 12.73 -13.85
N LEU A 40 14.36 13.34 -14.80
CA LEU A 40 14.28 14.77 -15.07
C LEU A 40 13.31 15.00 -16.23
N ASN A 41 12.40 15.95 -16.09
CA ASN A 41 11.52 16.38 -17.18
C ASN A 41 12.24 17.40 -18.07
N ASP A 42 11.57 17.86 -19.12
CA ASP A 42 12.11 18.84 -20.08
C ASP A 42 12.50 20.18 -19.43
N ASN A 43 11.97 20.49 -18.25
CA ASN A 43 12.30 21.69 -17.48
C ASN A 43 13.44 21.47 -16.48
N ASN A 44 14.12 20.31 -16.51
CA ASN A 44 15.11 19.88 -15.52
C ASN A 44 14.56 19.78 -14.08
N GLU A 45 13.26 19.50 -13.92
CA GLU A 45 12.66 19.22 -12.63
C GLU A 45 12.59 17.71 -12.39
N TYR A 46 12.85 17.30 -11.14
CA TYR A 46 12.68 15.90 -10.75
C TYR A 46 11.21 15.51 -10.71
N GLU A 47 10.87 14.45 -11.43
CA GLU A 47 9.59 13.76 -11.35
C GLU A 47 9.78 12.35 -10.79
N TYR A 48 8.77 11.91 -10.05
CA TYR A 48 8.71 10.59 -9.41
C TYR A 48 7.54 9.79 -9.97
N LEU A 49 7.76 8.52 -10.27
CA LEU A 49 6.71 7.62 -10.69
C LEU A 49 5.88 7.22 -9.48
N MET A 50 4.62 7.59 -9.47
CA MET A 50 3.66 7.21 -8.44
C MET A 50 2.58 6.29 -9.00
N ILE A 51 2.09 5.40 -8.16
CA ILE A 51 0.92 4.57 -8.40
C ILE A 51 -0.25 5.01 -7.53
N ARG A 52 -1.47 4.97 -8.07
CA ARG A 52 -2.70 5.09 -7.30
C ARG A 52 -3.28 3.70 -7.08
N ARG A 53 -3.58 3.36 -5.84
CA ARG A 53 -4.21 2.09 -5.50
C ARG A 53 -5.56 1.92 -6.22
N LYS A 54 -5.98 0.67 -6.43
CA LYS A 54 -7.32 0.33 -6.92
C LYS A 54 -8.38 0.62 -5.85
N GLU A 55 -8.10 0.21 -4.64
CA GLU A 55 -8.92 0.37 -3.45
C GLU A 55 -8.13 1.07 -2.36
N SER A 56 -8.83 1.84 -1.50
CA SER A 56 -8.20 2.45 -0.33
C SER A 56 -7.67 1.39 0.63
N PHE A 57 -6.68 1.77 1.46
CA PHE A 57 -6.26 0.91 2.56
C PHE A 57 -7.41 0.58 3.49
N GLY A 58 -8.32 1.55 3.74
CA GLY A 58 -9.50 1.35 4.54
C GLY A 58 -10.41 0.25 3.98
N LEU A 59 -10.73 0.27 2.69
CA LEU A 59 -11.57 -0.78 2.08
C LEU A 59 -10.87 -2.14 2.09
N SER A 60 -9.57 -2.19 1.76
CA SER A 60 -8.79 -3.42 1.80
C SER A 60 -8.73 -4.02 3.21
N ASP A 61 -8.46 -3.22 4.23
CA ASP A 61 -8.44 -3.66 5.62
C ASP A 61 -9.84 -4.08 6.09
N PHE A 62 -10.88 -3.34 5.73
CA PHE A 62 -12.25 -3.71 6.03
C PHE A 62 -12.63 -5.07 5.42
N THR A 63 -12.27 -5.31 4.16
CA THR A 63 -12.65 -6.53 3.42
C THR A 63 -11.86 -7.75 3.89
N PHE A 64 -10.54 -7.63 4.04
CA PHE A 64 -9.65 -8.77 4.27
C PHE A 64 -9.09 -8.86 5.70
N GLY A 65 -9.26 -7.82 6.50
CA GLY A 65 -8.80 -7.81 7.89
C GLY A 65 -9.55 -8.82 8.77
N LYS A 66 -8.87 -9.34 9.81
CA LYS A 66 -9.46 -10.21 10.82
C LYS A 66 -10.13 -9.36 11.90
N HIS A 67 -11.40 -8.98 11.69
CA HIS A 67 -12.10 -7.99 12.52
C HIS A 67 -12.82 -8.54 13.75
N ASN A 68 -12.70 -9.83 14.06
CA ASN A 68 -13.47 -10.46 15.15
C ASN A 68 -13.28 -9.81 16.54
N ASN A 69 -12.30 -8.90 16.68
CA ASN A 69 -11.98 -8.22 17.93
C ASN A 69 -11.66 -6.72 17.73
N TYR A 70 -12.13 -6.08 16.67
CA TYR A 70 -11.84 -4.66 16.51
C TYR A 70 -12.62 -3.80 17.51
N ASN A 71 -11.89 -2.98 18.22
CA ASN A 71 -12.40 -1.83 18.92
C ASN A 71 -13.12 -0.89 17.92
N PRO A 72 -14.28 -0.27 18.29
CA PRO A 72 -14.98 0.72 17.45
C PRO A 72 -14.09 1.80 16.88
N VAL A 73 -13.10 2.24 17.64
CA VAL A 73 -12.13 3.25 17.21
C VAL A 73 -11.33 2.79 15.99
N ILE A 74 -10.90 1.53 15.98
CA ILE A 74 -10.16 0.96 14.83
C ILE A 74 -11.05 0.90 13.59
N LEU A 75 -12.30 0.44 13.74
CA LEU A 75 -13.25 0.40 12.63
C LEU A 75 -13.56 1.80 12.09
N GLN A 76 -13.72 2.80 12.99
CA GLN A 76 -13.93 4.19 12.58
C GLN A 76 -12.72 4.72 11.80
N ASN A 77 -11.50 4.44 12.24
CA ASN A 77 -10.28 4.83 11.53
C ASN A 77 -10.18 4.18 10.14
N ILE A 78 -10.48 2.89 10.03
CA ILE A 78 -10.53 2.16 8.75
C ILE A 78 -11.56 2.79 7.81
N ILE A 79 -12.76 3.13 8.30
CA ILE A 79 -13.81 3.78 7.50
C ILE A 79 -13.40 5.20 7.11
N ASN A 80 -12.70 5.92 7.97
CA ASN A 80 -12.19 7.26 7.67
C ASN A 80 -11.13 7.27 6.55
N GLU A 81 -10.45 6.15 6.29
CA GLU A 81 -9.53 6.03 5.16
C GLU A 81 -10.22 5.76 3.83
N MET A 82 -11.47 5.27 3.84
CA MET A 82 -12.22 4.96 2.63
C MET A 82 -12.58 6.22 1.83
N THR A 83 -12.68 6.05 0.52
CA THR A 83 -13.22 7.09 -0.36
C THR A 83 -14.72 7.25 -0.17
N ILE A 84 -15.26 8.40 -0.62
CA ILE A 84 -16.71 8.66 -0.63
C ILE A 84 -17.45 7.58 -1.42
N ASN A 85 -16.91 7.19 -2.58
CA ASN A 85 -17.50 6.16 -3.42
C ASN A 85 -17.54 4.80 -2.73
N GLU A 86 -16.46 4.40 -2.06
CA GLU A 86 -16.41 3.13 -1.30
C GLU A 86 -17.41 3.12 -0.15
N LYS A 87 -17.53 4.21 0.60
CA LYS A 87 -18.54 4.38 1.65
C LYS A 87 -19.96 4.28 1.09
N SER A 88 -20.23 4.91 -0.06
CA SER A 88 -21.51 4.84 -0.76
C SER A 88 -21.85 3.41 -1.18
N ILE A 89 -20.90 2.67 -1.75
CA ILE A 89 -21.09 1.26 -2.13
C ILE A 89 -21.46 0.42 -0.91
N ILE A 90 -20.77 0.58 0.21
CA ILE A 90 -21.08 -0.15 1.44
C ILE A 90 -22.49 0.20 1.93
N THR A 91 -22.87 1.48 1.90
CA THR A 91 -24.22 1.93 2.29
C THR A 91 -25.31 1.32 1.41
N LYS A 92 -25.13 1.30 0.08
CA LYS A 92 -26.06 0.65 -0.86
C LYS A 92 -26.22 -0.84 -0.57
N ILE A 93 -25.12 -1.56 -0.26
CA ILE A 93 -25.17 -2.98 0.12
C ILE A 93 -25.99 -3.17 1.40
N ILE A 94 -25.78 -2.34 2.43
CA ILE A 94 -26.50 -2.40 3.70
C ILE A 94 -28.01 -2.18 3.49
N ASN A 95 -28.37 -1.27 2.60
CA ASN A 95 -29.77 -0.94 2.27
C ASN A 95 -30.40 -1.91 1.27
N ASN A 96 -29.68 -2.92 0.76
CA ASN A 96 -30.11 -3.80 -0.34
C ASN A 96 -30.51 -3.04 -1.62
N GLU A 97 -29.84 -1.94 -1.91
CA GLU A 97 -30.03 -1.15 -3.12
C GLU A 97 -29.30 -1.79 -4.32
N GLU A 98 -29.78 -1.51 -5.54
CA GLU A 98 -29.09 -1.93 -6.76
C GLU A 98 -27.74 -1.26 -6.88
N LEU A 99 -26.76 -2.03 -7.36
CA LEU A 99 -25.38 -1.59 -7.55
C LEU A 99 -25.08 -1.51 -9.05
N ASP A 100 -24.61 -0.36 -9.46
CA ASP A 100 -24.25 -0.08 -10.87
C ASP A 100 -23.02 -0.88 -11.35
N ASN A 101 -22.24 -1.41 -10.41
CA ASN A 101 -21.00 -2.13 -10.68
C ASN A 101 -20.94 -3.49 -9.98
N VAL A 102 -20.13 -4.38 -10.54
CA VAL A 102 -19.84 -5.68 -9.91
C VAL A 102 -19.04 -5.45 -8.62
N VAL A 103 -19.67 -5.73 -7.50
CA VAL A 103 -19.04 -5.64 -6.17
C VAL A 103 -18.43 -6.98 -5.80
N PRO A 104 -17.19 -7.03 -5.30
CA PRO A 104 -16.57 -8.25 -4.85
C PRO A 104 -17.42 -9.01 -3.84
N GLU A 105 -17.60 -10.31 -4.07
CA GLU A 105 -18.42 -11.18 -3.21
C GLU A 105 -17.91 -11.22 -1.77
N GLN A 106 -16.59 -11.09 -1.58
CA GLN A 106 -15.97 -11.03 -0.26
C GLN A 106 -16.42 -9.80 0.53
N LEU A 107 -16.57 -8.65 -0.12
CA LEU A 107 -17.09 -7.44 0.52
C LEU A 107 -18.53 -7.62 0.96
N LYS A 108 -19.39 -8.18 0.10
CA LYS A 108 -20.79 -8.49 0.45
C LYS A 108 -20.87 -9.43 1.65
N LYS A 109 -20.12 -10.54 1.63
CA LYS A 109 -20.06 -11.50 2.75
C LYS A 109 -19.60 -10.82 4.04
N LYS A 110 -18.60 -9.95 3.96
CA LYS A 110 -18.08 -9.23 5.13
C LYS A 110 -19.14 -8.32 5.73
N ILE A 111 -19.82 -7.51 4.91
CA ILE A 111 -20.88 -6.60 5.35
C ILE A 111 -22.05 -7.40 5.98
N ASN A 112 -22.46 -8.49 5.35
CA ASN A 112 -23.52 -9.35 5.88
C ASN A 112 -23.13 -9.95 7.23
N ASN A 113 -21.90 -10.40 7.42
CA ASN A 113 -21.42 -10.91 8.69
C ASN A 113 -21.44 -9.86 9.81
N PHE A 114 -21.11 -8.61 9.50
CA PHE A 114 -21.24 -7.51 10.46
C PHE A 114 -22.71 -7.19 10.81
N ASN A 115 -23.61 -7.29 9.84
CA ASN A 115 -25.05 -7.04 10.07
C ASN A 115 -25.72 -8.15 10.89
N ILE A 116 -25.25 -9.40 10.77
CA ILE A 116 -25.78 -10.56 11.49
C ILE A 116 -25.32 -10.56 12.96
N ASN A 117 -24.07 -10.21 13.19
CA ASN A 117 -23.50 -10.10 14.53
C ASN A 117 -23.90 -8.77 15.17
N LYS A 118 -25.15 -8.68 15.63
CA LYS A 118 -25.82 -7.47 16.18
C LYS A 118 -25.14 -6.84 17.39
N ASP A 119 -23.98 -7.35 17.82
CA ASP A 119 -23.54 -7.14 19.19
C ASP A 119 -22.61 -5.93 19.40
N ASN A 120 -22.37 -5.03 18.54
CA ASN A 120 -21.75 -3.75 19.00
C ASN A 120 -21.36 -2.73 17.92
N TYR A 121 -21.48 -3.03 16.60
CA TYR A 121 -21.00 -2.06 15.59
C TYR A 121 -22.02 -1.89 14.45
N ASN A 122 -22.69 -0.76 14.43
CA ASN A 122 -23.50 -0.38 13.29
C ASN A 122 -22.58 0.32 12.26
N ILE A 123 -22.24 -0.40 11.17
CA ILE A 123 -21.38 0.14 10.08
C ILE A 123 -21.98 1.42 9.50
N LYS A 124 -23.31 1.50 9.40
CA LYS A 124 -24.01 2.69 8.90
C LYS A 124 -23.67 3.90 9.77
N ASN A 125 -23.77 3.77 11.10
CA ASN A 125 -23.43 4.86 12.02
C ASN A 125 -21.94 5.25 11.91
N LEU A 126 -21.04 4.29 11.69
CA LEU A 126 -19.62 4.59 11.51
C LEU A 126 -19.36 5.35 10.21
N ILE A 127 -20.09 5.05 9.13
CA ILE A 127 -20.03 5.79 7.87
C ILE A 127 -20.60 7.20 8.05
N GLU A 128 -21.74 7.35 8.70
CA GLU A 128 -22.39 8.64 8.99
C GLU A 128 -21.51 9.53 9.88
N ASN A 129 -20.78 8.96 10.84
CA ASN A 129 -19.84 9.66 11.69
C ASN A 129 -18.49 9.98 11.00
N SER A 130 -18.25 9.47 9.80
CA SER A 130 -17.03 9.73 9.08
C SER A 130 -17.06 11.10 8.42
N ASN A 131 -16.14 11.97 8.82
CA ASN A 131 -16.00 13.34 8.29
C ASN A 131 -14.99 13.46 7.15
N THR A 132 -14.40 12.35 6.68
CA THR A 132 -13.42 12.37 5.59
C THR A 132 -14.09 12.29 4.22
N THR A 133 -13.56 13.04 3.27
CA THR A 133 -14.14 13.24 1.92
C THR A 133 -13.14 12.87 0.82
N TRP A 134 -12.40 11.78 1.00
CA TRP A 134 -11.45 11.32 -0.01
C TRP A 134 -12.18 10.95 -1.29
N THR A 135 -11.75 11.53 -2.40
CA THR A 135 -12.32 11.25 -3.74
C THR A 135 -11.62 10.10 -4.43
N GLU A 136 -10.37 9.84 -4.06
CA GLU A 136 -9.51 8.81 -4.66
C GLU A 136 -8.81 7.97 -3.58
N PRO A 137 -8.48 6.69 -3.91
CA PRO A 137 -7.56 5.89 -3.10
C PRO A 137 -6.18 6.53 -3.00
N GLU A 138 -5.36 5.98 -2.11
CA GLU A 138 -4.04 6.52 -1.82
C GLU A 138 -3.08 6.43 -3.00
N TRP A 139 -2.32 7.51 -3.19
CA TRP A 139 -1.13 7.55 -4.02
C TRP A 139 0.10 7.13 -3.22
N GLY A 140 1.01 6.42 -3.86
CA GLY A 140 2.26 5.98 -3.24
C GLY A 140 3.28 5.49 -4.26
N PHE A 141 4.33 4.86 -3.78
CA PHE A 141 5.35 4.25 -4.62
C PHE A 141 5.12 2.75 -4.75
N PRO A 142 5.47 2.14 -5.90
CA PRO A 142 5.31 0.70 -6.13
C PRO A 142 6.11 -0.11 -5.11
N LYS A 143 5.46 -1.08 -4.46
CA LYS A 143 6.01 -1.93 -3.41
C LYS A 143 5.11 -3.09 -3.07
N GLY A 144 5.69 -4.19 -2.66
CA GLY A 144 4.92 -5.30 -2.13
C GLY A 144 5.71 -6.18 -1.17
N ARG A 145 5.15 -7.32 -0.83
CA ARG A 145 5.72 -8.25 0.14
C ARG A 145 6.59 -9.30 -0.56
N ARG A 146 7.60 -9.75 0.17
CA ARG A 146 8.46 -10.83 -0.33
C ARG A 146 7.68 -12.13 -0.49
N ASN A 147 8.01 -12.85 -1.54
CA ASN A 147 7.70 -14.24 -1.71
C ASN A 147 8.66 -15.12 -0.88
N TYR A 148 8.38 -16.42 -0.84
CA TYR A 148 9.24 -17.38 -0.14
C TYR A 148 10.66 -17.34 -0.71
N SER A 149 11.66 -17.21 0.18
CA SER A 149 13.10 -17.16 -0.16
C SER A 149 13.52 -16.06 -1.14
N GLU A 150 12.66 -15.08 -1.42
CA GLU A 150 12.96 -13.95 -2.31
C GLU A 150 13.91 -12.95 -1.64
N LYS A 151 14.92 -12.46 -2.36
CA LYS A 151 15.79 -11.39 -1.87
C LYS A 151 15.07 -10.04 -1.92
N GLU A 152 15.50 -9.10 -1.09
CA GLU A 152 14.86 -7.78 -1.00
C GLU A 152 14.84 -7.04 -2.35
N LEU A 153 15.96 -7.01 -3.07
CA LEU A 153 16.03 -6.34 -4.37
C LEU A 153 15.18 -7.04 -5.43
N ASP A 154 15.17 -8.38 -5.46
CA ASP A 154 14.36 -9.14 -6.41
C ASP A 154 12.86 -8.87 -6.18
N CYS A 155 12.43 -8.83 -4.91
CA CYS A 155 11.09 -8.41 -4.53
C CYS A 155 10.75 -7.00 -5.02
N ALA A 156 11.61 -6.03 -4.72
CA ALA A 156 11.41 -4.64 -5.12
C ALA A 156 11.23 -4.50 -6.64
N LEU A 157 12.06 -5.18 -7.42
CA LEU A 157 12.02 -5.13 -8.89
C LEU A 157 10.80 -5.87 -9.46
N ARG A 158 10.41 -7.00 -8.89
CA ARG A 158 9.20 -7.74 -9.28
C ARG A 158 7.94 -6.90 -9.05
N GLU A 159 7.76 -6.39 -7.82
CA GLU A 159 6.62 -5.55 -7.46
C GLU A 159 6.57 -4.27 -8.31
N PHE A 160 7.73 -3.70 -8.61
CA PHE A 160 7.83 -2.55 -9.51
C PHE A 160 7.33 -2.89 -10.92
N GLU A 161 7.78 -4.01 -11.51
CA GLU A 161 7.32 -4.44 -12.85
C GLU A 161 5.81 -4.74 -12.84
N GLU A 162 5.30 -5.42 -11.81
CA GLU A 162 3.87 -5.76 -11.67
C GLU A 162 2.99 -4.52 -11.54
N GLU A 163 3.32 -3.61 -10.61
CA GLU A 163 2.51 -2.43 -10.29
C GLU A 163 2.65 -1.28 -11.30
N THR A 164 3.72 -1.22 -12.10
CA THR A 164 3.94 -0.12 -13.06
C THR A 164 3.88 -0.54 -14.54
N GLY A 165 4.09 -1.82 -14.84
CA GLY A 165 4.26 -2.30 -16.21
C GLY A 165 5.60 -1.96 -16.85
N ILE A 166 6.48 -1.25 -16.15
CA ILE A 166 7.82 -0.89 -16.65
C ILE A 166 8.80 -2.01 -16.34
N SER A 167 9.56 -2.45 -17.35
CA SER A 167 10.57 -3.49 -17.15
C SER A 167 11.74 -2.99 -16.29
N LYS A 168 12.21 -3.82 -15.38
CA LYS A 168 13.44 -3.57 -14.60
C LYS A 168 14.68 -3.33 -15.45
N LYS A 169 14.69 -3.71 -16.74
CA LYS A 169 15.78 -3.43 -17.68
C LYS A 169 15.81 -1.97 -18.11
N ASP A 170 14.69 -1.29 -18.00
CA ASP A 170 14.48 0.10 -18.43
C ASP A 170 14.74 1.12 -17.32
N ILE A 171 15.18 0.64 -16.16
CA ILE A 171 15.57 1.48 -15.02
C ILE A 171 17.04 1.23 -14.65
N GLU A 172 17.67 2.20 -14.05
CA GLU A 172 19.02 2.13 -13.51
C GLU A 172 18.99 2.32 -11.99
N LEU A 173 19.34 1.28 -11.25
CA LEU A 173 19.45 1.36 -9.80
C LEU A 173 20.60 2.27 -9.39
N ILE A 174 20.37 3.14 -8.43
CA ILE A 174 21.43 3.97 -7.86
C ILE A 174 22.23 3.11 -6.87
N GLU A 175 23.47 2.85 -7.23
CA GLU A 175 24.39 2.04 -6.42
C GLU A 175 24.94 2.86 -5.24
N ASN A 176 25.48 2.14 -4.24
CA ASN A 176 26.14 2.71 -3.06
C ASN A 176 25.24 3.61 -2.18
N ILE A 177 23.93 3.49 -2.33
CA ILE A 177 22.94 4.12 -1.46
C ILE A 177 22.19 3.02 -0.71
N ILE A 178 22.07 3.16 0.61
CA ILE A 178 21.19 2.28 1.39
C ILE A 178 19.73 2.57 1.03
N PRO A 179 18.86 1.55 0.98
CA PRO A 179 17.45 1.78 0.73
C PRO A 179 16.84 2.79 1.71
N PHE A 180 16.00 3.66 1.21
CA PHE A 180 15.24 4.60 2.04
C PHE A 180 14.12 3.86 2.76
N GLU A 181 13.88 4.22 4.02
CA GLU A 181 12.89 3.54 4.85
C GLU A 181 11.89 4.53 5.46
N GLU A 182 10.62 4.10 5.51
CA GLU A 182 9.57 4.71 6.34
C GLU A 182 9.01 3.64 7.30
N ILE A 183 8.73 4.04 8.55
CA ILE A 183 8.12 3.18 9.56
C ILE A 183 6.96 3.95 10.17
N PHE A 184 5.78 3.34 10.18
CA PHE A 184 4.57 3.97 10.68
C PHE A 184 3.61 2.95 11.30
N ILE A 185 2.65 3.43 12.06
CA ILE A 185 1.53 2.64 12.59
C ILE A 185 0.31 2.94 11.73
N GLY A 186 -0.27 1.92 11.11
CA GLY A 186 -1.50 2.04 10.33
C GLY A 186 -2.73 2.24 11.21
N SER A 187 -3.87 2.61 10.60
CA SER A 187 -5.16 2.77 11.27
C SER A 187 -5.67 1.50 11.94
N ASN A 188 -5.18 0.34 11.50
CA ASN A 188 -5.41 -0.97 12.11
C ASN A 188 -4.47 -1.29 13.29
N TYR A 189 -3.70 -0.32 13.76
CA TYR A 189 -2.68 -0.42 14.83
C TYR A 189 -1.56 -1.43 14.57
N LYS A 190 -1.34 -1.83 13.32
CA LYS A 190 -0.16 -2.63 12.95
C LYS A 190 0.99 -1.71 12.57
N THR A 191 2.20 -2.12 12.90
CA THR A 191 3.42 -1.41 12.48
C THR A 191 3.82 -1.89 11.10
N TYR A 192 4.09 -0.96 10.22
CA TYR A 192 4.56 -1.17 8.86
C TYR A 192 5.96 -0.59 8.68
N LYS A 193 6.77 -1.27 7.88
CA LYS A 193 8.08 -0.80 7.42
C LYS A 193 8.15 -0.95 5.92
N HIS A 194 8.32 0.17 5.23
CA HIS A 194 8.55 0.15 3.79
C HIS A 194 9.99 0.49 3.49
N LYS A 195 10.62 -0.27 2.58
CA LYS A 195 11.97 -0.07 2.09
C LYS A 195 11.93 0.23 0.61
N TYR A 196 12.65 1.25 0.18
CA TYR A 196 12.67 1.65 -1.23
C TYR A 196 14.09 1.77 -1.75
N PHE A 197 14.39 1.03 -2.80
CA PHE A 197 15.57 1.26 -3.62
C PHE A 197 15.30 2.48 -4.52
N LEU A 198 16.32 3.29 -4.74
CA LEU A 198 16.23 4.43 -5.64
C LEU A 198 16.70 4.02 -7.03
N ALA A 199 15.97 4.41 -8.06
CA ALA A 199 16.33 4.15 -9.46
C ALA A 199 16.05 5.36 -10.33
N GLN A 200 16.84 5.50 -11.39
CA GLN A 200 16.67 6.49 -12.45
C GLN A 200 16.05 5.85 -13.69
N ALA A 201 15.13 6.55 -14.32
CA ALA A 201 14.57 6.15 -15.60
C ALA A 201 15.61 6.27 -16.72
N LYS A 202 15.76 5.22 -17.54
CA LYS A 202 16.67 5.23 -18.70
C LYS A 202 16.07 5.95 -19.91
N ASN A 203 14.75 5.96 -19.99
CA ASN A 203 13.99 6.57 -21.09
C ASN A 203 13.12 7.71 -20.56
N ILE A 204 12.68 8.58 -21.46
CA ILE A 204 11.75 9.66 -21.13
C ILE A 204 10.31 9.18 -21.28
N ASP A 205 10.04 8.38 -22.32
CA ASP A 205 8.70 7.89 -22.65
C ASP A 205 8.55 6.42 -22.25
N TYR A 206 7.55 6.17 -21.44
CA TYR A 206 7.12 4.83 -21.03
C TYR A 206 5.64 4.62 -21.33
N ASP A 207 5.29 3.45 -21.83
CA ASP A 207 3.90 3.03 -21.85
C ASP A 207 3.45 2.69 -20.43
N LEU A 208 2.66 3.56 -19.83
CA LEU A 208 2.11 3.41 -18.48
C LEU A 208 0.73 2.73 -18.48
N SER A 209 0.36 1.99 -19.52
CA SER A 209 -0.95 1.31 -19.61
C SER A 209 -0.93 -0.15 -19.13
N ASN A 210 0.25 -0.77 -19.04
CA ASN A 210 0.43 -2.21 -18.81
C ASN A 210 0.61 -2.61 -17.33
N PHE A 211 0.11 -1.82 -16.39
CA PHE A 211 0.19 -2.11 -14.97
C PHE A 211 -0.86 -3.15 -14.51
N GLN A 212 -0.64 -3.76 -13.36
CA GLN A 212 -1.54 -4.73 -12.74
C GLN A 212 -2.85 -4.08 -12.26
N GLN A 213 -3.88 -4.09 -13.11
CA GLN A 213 -5.17 -3.43 -12.85
C GLN A 213 -5.97 -4.01 -11.67
N SER A 214 -5.56 -5.14 -11.10
CA SER A 214 -6.17 -5.69 -9.89
C SER A 214 -5.82 -4.90 -8.62
N GLU A 215 -4.65 -4.28 -8.57
CA GLU A 215 -4.12 -3.58 -7.40
C GLU A 215 -3.90 -2.09 -7.62
N VAL A 216 -3.63 -1.69 -8.86
CA VAL A 216 -3.33 -0.32 -9.27
C VAL A 216 -4.44 0.20 -10.19
N SER A 217 -4.85 1.45 -10.00
CA SER A 217 -5.83 2.13 -10.86
C SER A 217 -5.22 3.18 -11.78
N LYS A 218 -4.01 3.65 -11.46
CA LYS A 218 -3.31 4.67 -12.24
C LYS A 218 -1.82 4.67 -11.95
N VAL A 219 -1.02 4.98 -12.96
CA VAL A 219 0.44 5.20 -12.86
C VAL A 219 0.74 6.54 -13.52
N GLU A 220 1.43 7.43 -12.82
CA GLU A 220 1.74 8.78 -13.32
C GLU A 220 3.10 9.28 -12.83
N TRP A 221 3.77 10.05 -13.70
CA TRP A 221 4.88 10.90 -13.31
C TRP A 221 4.36 12.16 -12.63
N LYS A 222 4.94 12.51 -11.50
CA LYS A 222 4.53 13.68 -10.72
C LYS A 222 5.76 14.45 -10.23
N THR A 223 5.69 15.78 -10.31
CA THR A 223 6.70 16.65 -9.69
C THR A 223 6.70 16.48 -8.18
N TYR A 224 7.78 16.89 -7.53
CA TYR A 224 7.90 16.81 -6.07
C TYR A 224 6.70 17.45 -5.34
N GLU A 225 6.32 18.65 -5.75
CA GLU A 225 5.20 19.39 -5.15
C GLU A 225 3.86 18.66 -5.36
N THR A 226 3.67 18.07 -6.54
CA THR A 226 2.46 17.30 -6.84
C THR A 226 2.41 16.02 -6.00
N CYS A 227 3.53 15.32 -5.85
CA CYS A 227 3.62 14.15 -4.97
C CYS A 227 3.22 14.50 -3.52
N LEU A 228 3.73 15.62 -2.98
CA LEU A 228 3.40 16.07 -1.61
C LEU A 228 1.91 16.41 -1.43
N LYS A 229 1.23 16.87 -2.48
CA LYS A 229 -0.22 17.15 -2.46
C LYS A 229 -1.04 15.87 -2.50
N GLU A 230 -0.63 14.92 -3.34
CA GLU A 230 -1.34 13.66 -3.55
C GLU A 230 -1.17 12.67 -2.39
N ILE A 231 -0.01 12.69 -1.72
CA ILE A 231 0.19 11.91 -0.50
C ILE A 231 -0.72 12.48 0.59
N ARG A 232 -1.62 11.63 1.10
CA ARG A 232 -2.60 12.03 2.13
C ARG A 232 -1.91 12.72 3.32
N PRO A 233 -2.52 13.79 3.89
CA PRO A 233 -1.88 14.62 4.92
C PRO A 233 -1.37 13.86 6.14
N TYR A 234 -2.03 12.78 6.51
CA TYR A 234 -1.66 11.96 7.66
C TYR A 234 -0.46 11.03 7.43
N ASN A 235 -0.04 10.81 6.17
CA ASN A 235 1.13 10.00 5.81
C ASN A 235 2.42 10.84 5.90
N ILE A 236 2.72 11.35 7.09
CA ILE A 236 3.86 12.24 7.35
C ILE A 236 5.18 11.52 7.04
N GLU A 237 5.30 10.24 7.39
CA GLU A 237 6.50 9.44 7.18
C GLU A 237 6.83 9.31 5.69
N LYS A 238 5.81 9.14 4.83
CA LYS A 238 5.98 9.09 3.38
C LYS A 238 6.40 10.45 2.80
N LYS A 239 5.83 11.55 3.29
CA LYS A 239 6.25 12.90 2.88
C LYS A 239 7.70 13.17 3.27
N ASN A 240 8.08 12.82 4.50
CA ASN A 240 9.46 12.95 4.98
C ASN A 240 10.43 12.04 4.21
N LEU A 241 9.99 10.83 3.81
CA LEU A 241 10.77 9.94 2.95
C LEU A 241 11.06 10.63 1.61
N LEU A 242 10.03 11.14 0.93
CA LEU A 242 10.17 11.81 -0.36
C LEU A 242 11.06 13.07 -0.25
N GLU A 243 10.90 13.86 0.82
CA GLU A 243 11.74 15.03 1.06
C GLU A 243 13.23 14.66 1.20
N ARG A 244 13.54 13.58 1.94
CA ARG A 244 14.92 13.08 2.07
C ARG A 244 15.50 12.64 0.74
N ILE A 245 14.72 11.94 -0.09
CA ILE A 245 15.14 11.51 -1.43
C ILE A 245 15.37 12.73 -2.32
N HIS A 246 14.43 13.66 -2.34
CA HIS A 246 14.52 14.87 -3.17
C HIS A 246 15.75 15.72 -2.81
N LYS A 247 16.00 15.92 -1.51
CA LYS A 247 17.22 16.60 -1.02
C LYS A 247 18.50 15.86 -1.42
N CYS A 248 18.49 14.52 -1.34
CA CYS A 248 19.63 13.71 -1.75
C CYS A 248 19.97 13.92 -3.24
N LEU A 249 18.95 13.91 -4.10
CA LEU A 249 19.12 14.15 -5.54
C LEU A 249 19.64 15.56 -5.84
N LEU A 250 19.11 16.59 -5.17
CA LEU A 250 19.52 17.98 -5.36
C LEU A 250 20.97 18.23 -4.91
N LEU A 251 21.38 17.64 -3.77
CA LEU A 251 22.69 17.90 -3.17
C LEU A 251 23.80 17.13 -3.86
N ASN A 252 23.54 15.90 -4.25
CA ASN A 252 24.61 15.01 -4.75
C ASN A 252 24.74 15.04 -6.27
N LYS A 253 23.85 15.77 -6.99
CA LYS A 253 23.83 15.75 -8.46
C LYS A 253 24.16 14.33 -8.96
N ILE A 254 23.35 13.36 -8.54
CA ILE A 254 23.46 11.99 -9.00
C ILE A 254 23.12 12.05 -10.49
N ILE A 255 24.17 12.25 -11.28
CA ILE A 255 24.15 12.32 -12.75
C ILE A 255 24.68 10.97 -13.24
#